data_80945214027dc4653403f9ea57743ab7
#
_entry.id   80945214027dc4653403f9ea57743ab7
#
_cell.length_a   1.000
_cell.length_b   1.000
_cell.length_c   1.000
_cell.angle_alpha   90.00
_cell.angle_beta   90.00
_cell.angle_gamma   90.00
#
_symmetry.space_group_name_H-M   'P 1'
#
loop_
_entity.id
_entity.type
_entity.pdbx_description
1 polymer ?
#
loop_
_entity_poly.entity_id
_entity_poly.type
_entity_poly.pdbx_seq_one_letter_code
_entity_poly.pdbx_strand_id
1 'polypeptide(L)'
;MFKIPNYIKEKYELIDTYPLGEGGFGAVFRIRDKRVFNEYVLKMISKQKTEKKYFDKEKNFLLKVKGTNIVKLIDYYEDNKSDYYYFVFEKMEGDLQQLLDTKYKNGMPLEMIKKIFSQLNSALKLMKNFEISHRDLKPANILYSYIGENDFIIKLADFGISTDLKTTQSATIIGTPIYMAPEIEKGKYNDKCDLYSLGIILYQLKTGKNIFGNTLEEFYINRIKNKLTKTGDELLDDLIKNIVVYEPEQRISWNEYFNHPFFKSKLFDLLLENNNNDSNQKYINGIIYY
;
A
#
# COMPACT_ATOMS: atom_id res chain seq x y z
N MET A 1 -13.01 -16.38 -18.43
CA MET A 1 -11.72 -16.01 -19.07
C MET A 1 -11.75 -14.51 -19.31
N PHE A 2 -10.80 -13.77 -18.76
CA PHE A 2 -10.71 -12.31 -18.91
C PHE A 2 -10.42 -11.94 -20.38
N LYS A 3 -11.30 -11.13 -20.98
CA LYS A 3 -11.13 -10.69 -22.37
C LYS A 3 -10.51 -9.29 -22.36
N ILE A 4 -9.22 -9.21 -22.67
CA ILE A 4 -8.53 -7.92 -22.83
C ILE A 4 -8.89 -7.33 -24.20
N PRO A 5 -9.36 -6.07 -24.28
CA PRO A 5 -9.73 -5.41 -25.52
C PRO A 5 -8.58 -5.29 -26.53
N ASN A 6 -8.94 -5.24 -27.82
CA ASN A 6 -7.94 -5.16 -28.90
C ASN A 6 -7.08 -3.89 -28.82
N TYR A 7 -7.65 -2.74 -28.46
CA TYR A 7 -6.91 -1.47 -28.34
C TYR A 7 -5.81 -1.51 -27.26
N ILE A 8 -5.98 -2.35 -26.21
CA ILE A 8 -4.89 -2.61 -25.24
C ILE A 8 -3.87 -3.57 -25.85
N LYS A 9 -4.33 -4.61 -26.56
CA LYS A 9 -3.49 -5.61 -27.23
C LYS A 9 -2.66 -5.04 -28.39
N GLU A 10 -3.07 -3.93 -28.97
CA GLU A 10 -2.27 -3.24 -30.00
C GLU A 10 -0.97 -2.68 -29.42
N LYS A 11 -1.03 -2.15 -28.22
CA LYS A 11 0.14 -1.56 -27.52
C LYS A 11 0.89 -2.55 -26.64
N TYR A 12 0.16 -3.41 -25.95
CA TYR A 12 0.71 -4.34 -24.97
C TYR A 12 0.46 -5.80 -25.34
N GLU A 13 1.40 -6.66 -24.99
CA GLU A 13 1.24 -8.11 -25.03
C GLU A 13 1.15 -8.68 -23.61
N LEU A 14 0.34 -9.72 -23.40
CA LEU A 14 0.32 -10.48 -22.16
C LEU A 14 1.60 -11.32 -22.07
N ILE A 15 2.27 -11.27 -20.92
CA ILE A 15 3.42 -12.12 -20.65
C ILE A 15 2.96 -13.47 -20.10
N ASP A 16 1.98 -13.45 -19.19
CA ASP A 16 1.48 -14.67 -18.55
C ASP A 16 0.06 -15.00 -19.00
N THR A 17 -0.24 -16.30 -19.09
CA THR A 17 -1.58 -16.80 -19.42
C THR A 17 -2.56 -16.63 -18.27
N TYR A 18 -2.05 -16.65 -17.01
CA TYR A 18 -2.83 -16.52 -15.78
C TYR A 18 -2.55 -15.18 -15.10
N PRO A 19 -3.52 -14.63 -14.35
CA PRO A 19 -3.30 -13.41 -13.60
C PRO A 19 -2.28 -13.62 -12.47
N LEU A 20 -1.51 -12.57 -12.17
CA LEU A 20 -0.65 -12.51 -10.98
C LEU A 20 -1.46 -12.57 -9.68
N GLY A 21 -2.68 -12.02 -9.73
CA GLY A 21 -3.65 -12.02 -8.65
C GLY A 21 -5.04 -11.85 -9.20
N GLU A 22 -5.99 -12.54 -8.57
CA GLU A 22 -7.42 -12.44 -8.89
C GLU A 22 -8.20 -12.28 -7.59
N GLY A 23 -9.17 -11.37 -7.57
CA GLY A 23 -9.98 -11.09 -6.41
C GLY A 23 -11.38 -10.62 -6.77
N GLY A 24 -12.15 -10.27 -5.72
CA GLY A 24 -13.53 -9.85 -5.85
C GLY A 24 -13.76 -8.66 -6.81
N PHE A 25 -12.76 -7.81 -7.00
CA PHE A 25 -12.89 -6.59 -7.81
C PHE A 25 -12.25 -6.67 -9.19
N GLY A 26 -11.55 -7.76 -9.52
CA GLY A 26 -10.90 -7.90 -10.82
C GLY A 26 -9.67 -8.78 -10.81
N ALA A 27 -8.76 -8.53 -11.76
CA ALA A 27 -7.55 -9.32 -11.97
C ALA A 27 -6.35 -8.44 -12.34
N VAL A 28 -5.17 -8.93 -12.06
CA VAL A 28 -3.90 -8.26 -12.33
C VAL A 28 -3.04 -9.14 -13.23
N PHE A 29 -2.51 -8.59 -14.32
CA PHE A 29 -1.72 -9.32 -15.31
C PHE A 29 -0.38 -8.63 -15.55
N ARG A 30 0.67 -9.40 -15.82
CA ARG A 30 1.91 -8.87 -16.40
C ARG A 30 1.72 -8.64 -17.89
N ILE A 31 2.13 -7.45 -18.33
CA ILE A 31 2.10 -7.06 -19.74
C ILE A 31 3.45 -6.47 -20.15
N ARG A 32 3.75 -6.48 -21.44
CA ARG A 32 4.93 -5.84 -22.05
C ARG A 32 4.51 -4.89 -23.13
N ASP A 33 5.07 -3.69 -23.14
CA ASP A 33 4.91 -2.76 -24.26
C ASP A 33 5.66 -3.30 -25.49
N LYS A 34 4.96 -3.41 -26.62
CA LYS A 34 5.49 -4.01 -27.86
C LYS A 34 6.56 -3.16 -28.55
N ARG A 35 6.64 -1.86 -28.23
CA ARG A 35 7.59 -0.93 -28.87
C ARG A 35 8.90 -0.80 -28.09
N VAL A 36 8.78 -0.65 -26.77
CA VAL A 36 9.94 -0.41 -25.89
C VAL A 36 10.33 -1.63 -25.06
N PHE A 37 9.57 -2.71 -25.14
CA PHE A 37 9.79 -3.99 -24.45
C PHE A 37 9.86 -3.91 -22.92
N ASN A 38 9.43 -2.80 -22.32
CA ASN A 38 9.34 -2.66 -20.87
C ASN A 38 8.12 -3.43 -20.34
N GLU A 39 8.30 -4.02 -19.16
CA GLU A 39 7.23 -4.74 -18.45
C GLU A 39 6.44 -3.79 -17.57
N TYR A 40 5.14 -4.03 -17.52
CA TYR A 40 4.14 -3.29 -16.74
C TYR A 40 3.13 -4.26 -16.11
N VAL A 41 2.24 -3.70 -15.31
CA VAL A 41 1.13 -4.44 -14.69
C VAL A 41 -0.18 -3.84 -15.14
N LEU A 42 -1.07 -4.67 -15.70
CA LEU A 42 -2.44 -4.32 -16.07
C LEU A 42 -3.40 -4.74 -14.96
N LYS A 43 -4.01 -3.78 -14.27
CA LYS A 43 -5.08 -4.00 -13.30
C LYS A 43 -6.43 -3.81 -13.99
N MET A 44 -7.23 -4.86 -13.99
CA MET A 44 -8.61 -4.86 -14.48
C MET A 44 -9.56 -4.71 -13.31
N ILE A 45 -10.47 -3.74 -13.35
CA ILE A 45 -11.41 -3.41 -12.26
C ILE A 45 -12.83 -3.61 -12.79
N SER A 46 -13.61 -4.52 -12.18
CA SER A 46 -14.97 -4.83 -12.60
C SER A 46 -15.90 -3.64 -12.41
N LYS A 47 -16.58 -3.23 -13.49
CA LYS A 47 -17.61 -2.18 -13.48
C LYS A 47 -18.88 -2.57 -12.71
N GLN A 48 -19.17 -3.87 -12.61
CA GLN A 48 -20.28 -4.37 -11.82
C GLN A 48 -20.06 -4.19 -10.31
N LYS A 49 -18.79 -4.15 -9.87
CA LYS A 49 -18.39 -4.09 -8.45
C LYS A 49 -17.82 -2.74 -8.04
N THR A 50 -17.51 -1.87 -9.01
CA THR A 50 -16.88 -0.57 -8.75
C THR A 50 -17.61 0.51 -9.52
N GLU A 51 -18.24 1.45 -8.81
CA GLU A 51 -18.85 2.61 -9.43
C GLU A 51 -17.80 3.50 -10.11
N LYS A 52 -18.20 4.11 -11.25
CA LYS A 52 -17.30 5.00 -12.03
C LYS A 52 -16.66 6.12 -11.21
N LYS A 53 -17.39 6.68 -10.25
CA LYS A 53 -16.89 7.76 -9.40
C LYS A 53 -15.61 7.39 -8.63
N TYR A 54 -15.46 6.11 -8.22
CA TYR A 54 -14.28 5.63 -7.50
C TYR A 54 -13.09 5.43 -8.44
N PHE A 55 -13.34 4.86 -9.63
CA PHE A 55 -12.32 4.78 -10.68
C PHE A 55 -11.80 6.17 -11.07
N ASP A 56 -12.71 7.14 -11.31
CA ASP A 56 -12.32 8.52 -11.66
C ASP A 56 -11.54 9.20 -10.54
N LYS A 57 -11.91 8.97 -9.29
CA LYS A 57 -11.20 9.52 -8.13
C LYS A 57 -9.77 8.97 -8.02
N GLU A 58 -9.59 7.65 -8.12
CA GLU A 58 -8.27 7.00 -8.12
C GLU A 58 -7.43 7.48 -9.32
N LYS A 59 -7.99 7.49 -10.52
CA LYS A 59 -7.34 8.02 -11.73
C LYS A 59 -6.87 9.46 -11.55
N ASN A 60 -7.76 10.34 -11.10
CA ASN A 60 -7.45 11.77 -10.93
C ASN A 60 -6.37 12.00 -9.88
N PHE A 61 -6.36 11.23 -8.79
CA PHE A 61 -5.30 11.27 -7.82
C PHE A 61 -3.96 10.82 -8.43
N LEU A 62 -3.92 9.65 -9.06
CA LEU A 62 -2.70 9.09 -9.66
C LEU A 62 -2.12 9.97 -10.78
N LEU A 63 -2.96 10.67 -11.54
CA LEU A 63 -2.50 11.62 -12.57
C LEU A 63 -1.90 12.90 -11.97
N LYS A 64 -2.38 13.34 -10.82
CA LYS A 64 -1.92 14.57 -10.15
C LYS A 64 -0.69 14.33 -9.27
N VAL A 65 -0.61 13.15 -8.68
CA VAL A 65 0.45 12.85 -7.73
C VAL A 65 1.77 12.59 -8.45
N LYS A 66 2.81 13.34 -8.06
CA LYS A 66 4.18 13.15 -8.53
C LYS A 66 5.05 12.81 -7.33
N GLY A 67 5.06 11.55 -6.93
CA GLY A 67 5.82 11.08 -5.77
C GLY A 67 6.58 9.80 -6.08
N THR A 68 7.80 9.69 -5.60
CA THR A 68 8.66 8.53 -5.81
C THR A 68 8.14 7.27 -5.11
N ASN A 69 7.42 7.44 -3.99
CA ASN A 69 6.93 6.35 -3.14
C ASN A 69 5.44 6.03 -3.36
N ILE A 70 4.87 6.43 -4.51
CA ILE A 70 3.56 6.02 -5.00
C ILE A 70 3.75 5.29 -6.32
N VAL A 71 3.03 4.18 -6.51
CA VAL A 71 3.08 3.42 -7.76
C VAL A 71 2.68 4.32 -8.93
N LYS A 72 3.52 4.34 -9.99
CA LYS A 72 3.33 5.21 -11.14
C LYS A 72 2.24 4.65 -12.05
N LEU A 73 1.21 5.45 -12.32
CA LEU A 73 0.27 5.19 -13.39
C LEU A 73 0.95 5.50 -14.74
N ILE A 74 0.99 4.52 -15.61
CA ILE A 74 1.59 4.60 -16.95
C ILE A 74 0.51 4.92 -17.99
N ASP A 75 -0.64 4.23 -17.86
CA ASP A 75 -1.76 4.38 -18.79
C ASP A 75 -3.07 3.99 -18.12
N TYR A 76 -4.20 4.36 -18.71
CA TYR A 76 -5.51 3.91 -18.26
C TYR A 76 -6.48 3.82 -19.44
N TYR A 77 -7.46 2.95 -19.32
CA TYR A 77 -8.46 2.77 -20.37
C TYR A 77 -9.86 2.64 -19.76
N GLU A 78 -10.78 3.33 -20.42
CA GLU A 78 -12.20 3.30 -20.14
C GLU A 78 -12.94 3.09 -21.48
N ASP A 79 -13.62 1.96 -21.61
CA ASP A 79 -14.41 1.62 -22.80
C ASP A 79 -15.80 1.20 -22.36
N ASN A 80 -16.84 1.87 -22.89
CA ASN A 80 -18.23 1.57 -22.56
C ASN A 80 -18.68 0.16 -22.98
N LYS A 81 -17.98 -0.46 -23.92
CA LYS A 81 -18.24 -1.85 -24.38
C LYS A 81 -17.54 -2.91 -23.51
N SER A 82 -16.67 -2.50 -22.60
CA SER A 82 -15.96 -3.41 -21.69
C SER A 82 -16.64 -3.46 -20.33
N ASP A 83 -16.66 -4.63 -19.72
CA ASP A 83 -17.12 -4.84 -18.33
C ASP A 83 -16.10 -4.38 -17.28
N TYR A 84 -14.94 -3.88 -17.73
CA TYR A 84 -13.82 -3.50 -16.86
C TYR A 84 -13.33 -2.09 -17.16
N TYR A 85 -12.82 -1.42 -16.11
CA TYR A 85 -11.86 -0.33 -16.19
C TYR A 85 -10.45 -0.92 -16.15
N TYR A 86 -9.48 -0.21 -16.71
CA TYR A 86 -8.10 -0.68 -16.81
C TYR A 86 -7.12 0.39 -16.35
N PHE A 87 -6.17 0.00 -15.48
CA PHE A 87 -4.99 0.76 -15.17
C PHE A 87 -3.74 -0.01 -15.58
N VAL A 88 -2.78 0.69 -16.16
CA VAL A 88 -1.44 0.17 -16.42
C VAL A 88 -0.48 0.86 -15.46
N PHE A 89 0.15 0.08 -14.62
CA PHE A 89 1.13 0.56 -13.63
C PHE A 89 2.54 0.11 -14.01
N GLU A 90 3.55 0.85 -13.49
CA GLU A 90 4.92 0.32 -13.45
C GLU A 90 4.96 -1.04 -12.75
N LYS A 91 5.86 -1.91 -13.20
CA LYS A 91 6.06 -3.22 -12.55
C LYS A 91 7.01 -3.06 -11.37
N MET A 92 6.63 -3.63 -10.24
CA MET A 92 7.47 -3.79 -9.06
C MET A 92 7.87 -5.28 -8.90
N GLU A 93 8.89 -5.57 -8.12
CA GLU A 93 9.37 -6.95 -7.95
C GLU A 93 8.49 -7.79 -7.03
N GLY A 94 7.89 -7.16 -6.04
CA GLY A 94 6.99 -7.83 -5.10
C GLY A 94 6.38 -6.88 -4.10
N ASP A 95 5.82 -7.43 -3.03
CA ASP A 95 5.21 -6.71 -1.92
C ASP A 95 5.76 -7.17 -0.56
N LEU A 96 5.48 -6.39 0.49
CA LEU A 96 5.99 -6.71 1.82
C LEU A 96 5.37 -7.98 2.41
N GLN A 97 4.16 -8.39 1.97
CA GLN A 97 3.56 -9.65 2.43
C GLN A 97 4.38 -10.84 1.93
N GLN A 98 4.77 -10.83 0.66
CA GLN A 98 5.64 -11.87 0.09
C GLN A 98 6.99 -11.94 0.82
N LEU A 99 7.57 -10.78 1.19
CA LEU A 99 8.81 -10.77 1.97
C LEU A 99 8.63 -11.37 3.38
N LEU A 100 7.51 -11.10 4.04
CA LEU A 100 7.17 -11.69 5.33
C LEU A 100 6.97 -13.21 5.21
N ASP A 101 6.26 -13.66 4.18
CA ASP A 101 5.93 -15.07 3.99
C ASP A 101 7.14 -15.92 3.59
N THR A 102 8.17 -15.31 3.01
CA THR A 102 9.35 -16.01 2.49
C THR A 102 10.59 -15.75 3.33
N LYS A 103 11.11 -14.54 3.32
CA LYS A 103 12.43 -14.18 3.88
C LYS A 103 12.36 -13.77 5.35
N TYR A 104 11.27 -13.13 5.79
CA TYR A 104 11.18 -12.51 7.11
C TYR A 104 10.04 -13.05 7.97
N LYS A 105 9.83 -14.38 7.95
CA LYS A 105 8.75 -15.06 8.71
C LYS A 105 8.79 -14.79 10.22
N ASN A 106 9.97 -14.50 10.77
CA ASN A 106 10.17 -14.19 12.19
C ASN A 106 10.39 -12.69 12.45
N GLY A 107 10.04 -11.85 11.47
CA GLY A 107 10.20 -10.40 11.54
C GLY A 107 11.45 -9.87 10.84
N MET A 108 11.41 -8.58 10.54
CA MET A 108 12.49 -7.84 9.86
C MET A 108 13.42 -7.14 10.85
N PRO A 109 14.69 -6.90 10.48
CA PRO A 109 15.57 -6.02 11.24
C PRO A 109 14.97 -4.62 11.38
N LEU A 110 15.14 -4.00 12.55
CA LEU A 110 14.58 -2.68 12.85
C LEU A 110 15.01 -1.60 11.84
N GLU A 111 16.27 -1.64 11.43
CA GLU A 111 16.82 -0.71 10.45
C GLU A 111 16.11 -0.80 9.09
N MET A 112 15.77 -2.01 8.66
CA MET A 112 14.97 -2.21 7.44
C MET A 112 13.56 -1.64 7.60
N ILE A 113 12.91 -1.85 8.75
CA ILE A 113 11.59 -1.28 9.06
C ILE A 113 11.65 0.25 9.02
N LYS A 114 12.66 0.86 9.63
CA LYS A 114 12.87 2.31 9.58
C LYS A 114 13.04 2.82 8.15
N LYS A 115 13.82 2.11 7.31
CA LYS A 115 14.01 2.45 5.90
C LYS A 115 12.72 2.33 5.09
N ILE A 116 11.91 1.30 5.33
CA ILE A 116 10.58 1.13 4.74
C ILE A 116 9.69 2.31 5.13
N PHE A 117 9.61 2.63 6.42
CA PHE A 117 8.72 3.66 6.93
C PHE A 117 9.17 5.09 6.59
N SER A 118 10.46 5.35 6.40
CA SER A 118 10.92 6.65 5.89
C SER A 118 10.32 6.94 4.52
N GLN A 119 10.32 5.95 3.63
CA GLN A 119 9.76 6.04 2.29
C GLN A 119 8.23 6.03 2.30
N LEU A 120 7.62 5.15 3.09
CA LEU A 120 6.16 5.07 3.23
C LEU A 120 5.58 6.37 3.79
N ASN A 121 6.23 6.98 4.79
CA ASN A 121 5.83 8.26 5.35
C ASN A 121 5.87 9.40 4.32
N SER A 122 6.75 9.36 3.33
CA SER A 122 6.77 10.32 2.22
C SER A 122 5.49 10.18 1.37
N ALA A 123 5.06 8.96 1.06
CA ALA A 123 3.79 8.71 0.37
C ALA A 123 2.57 9.16 1.20
N LEU A 124 2.56 8.84 2.50
CA LEU A 124 1.47 9.19 3.41
C LEU A 124 1.33 10.71 3.60
N LYS A 125 2.44 11.44 3.74
CA LYS A 125 2.43 12.91 3.78
C LYS A 125 1.83 13.50 2.50
N LEU A 126 2.22 12.95 1.35
CA LEU A 126 1.68 13.39 0.07
C LEU A 126 0.17 13.13 -0.03
N MET A 127 -0.31 11.94 0.38
CA MET A 127 -1.75 11.64 0.44
C MET A 127 -2.50 12.60 1.36
N LYS A 128 -1.94 12.93 2.51
CA LYS A 128 -2.53 13.92 3.45
C LYS A 128 -2.67 15.30 2.82
N ASN A 129 -1.69 15.76 2.03
CA ASN A 129 -1.76 17.02 1.31
C ASN A 129 -2.88 17.04 0.25
N PHE A 130 -3.30 15.88 -0.24
CA PHE A 130 -4.45 15.73 -1.15
C PHE A 130 -5.75 15.35 -0.42
N GLU A 131 -5.77 15.34 0.92
CA GLU A 131 -6.92 14.93 1.75
C GLU A 131 -7.44 13.52 1.42
N ILE A 132 -6.51 12.61 1.11
CA ILE A 132 -6.82 11.23 0.74
C ILE A 132 -6.40 10.28 1.86
N SER A 133 -7.30 9.34 2.21
CA SER A 133 -7.01 8.21 3.07
C SER A 133 -6.97 6.94 2.23
N HIS A 134 -6.05 6.02 2.57
CA HIS A 134 -5.86 4.77 1.83
C HIS A 134 -6.96 3.74 2.10
N ARG A 135 -7.28 3.55 3.39
CA ARG A 135 -8.34 2.66 3.92
C ARG A 135 -8.12 1.16 3.74
N ASP A 136 -7.11 0.75 2.99
CA ASP A 136 -6.70 -0.66 2.81
C ASP A 136 -5.18 -0.79 2.93
N LEU A 137 -4.59 -0.14 3.94
CA LEU A 137 -3.16 -0.30 4.23
C LEU A 137 -2.90 -1.70 4.77
N LYS A 138 -2.03 -2.43 4.07
CA LYS A 138 -1.56 -3.77 4.42
C LYS A 138 -0.23 -4.05 3.73
N PRO A 139 0.57 -5.03 4.17
CA PRO A 139 1.86 -5.35 3.55
C PRO A 139 1.76 -5.67 2.05
N ALA A 140 0.68 -6.31 1.60
CA ALA A 140 0.46 -6.62 0.18
C ALA A 140 0.26 -5.37 -0.72
N ASN A 141 -0.09 -4.21 -0.15
CA ASN A 141 -0.24 -2.95 -0.88
C ASN A 141 1.01 -2.05 -0.79
N ILE A 142 2.07 -2.52 -0.12
CA ILE A 142 3.36 -1.83 -0.05
C ILE A 142 4.35 -2.63 -0.91
N LEU A 143 4.55 -2.13 -2.13
CA LEU A 143 5.38 -2.78 -3.14
C LEU A 143 6.85 -2.40 -2.97
N TYR A 144 7.75 -3.26 -3.43
CA TYR A 144 9.19 -2.98 -3.45
C TYR A 144 9.82 -3.34 -4.79
N SER A 145 10.94 -2.68 -5.09
CA SER A 145 11.92 -3.10 -6.09
C SER A 145 13.32 -2.82 -5.57
N TYR A 146 14.26 -3.71 -5.88
CA TYR A 146 15.66 -3.48 -5.54
C TYR A 146 16.28 -2.41 -6.45
N ILE A 147 17.16 -1.60 -5.86
CA ILE A 147 17.97 -0.60 -6.54
C ILE A 147 19.42 -1.00 -6.28
N GLY A 148 20.02 -1.75 -7.23
CA GLY A 148 21.34 -2.34 -7.01
C GLY A 148 21.30 -3.50 -6.00
N GLU A 149 22.47 -3.83 -5.43
CA GLU A 149 22.64 -5.06 -4.63
C GLU A 149 22.07 -4.96 -3.20
N ASN A 150 22.06 -3.77 -2.59
CA ASN A 150 21.78 -3.61 -1.15
C ASN A 150 20.73 -2.55 -0.83
N ASP A 151 20.05 -2.01 -1.82
CA ASP A 151 19.05 -0.98 -1.65
C ASP A 151 17.72 -1.32 -2.33
N PHE A 152 16.64 -0.69 -1.87
CA PHE A 152 15.30 -0.90 -2.41
C PHE A 152 14.47 0.37 -2.34
N ILE A 153 13.55 0.51 -3.27
CA ILE A 153 12.49 1.52 -3.26
C ILE A 153 11.17 0.88 -2.83
N ILE A 154 10.43 1.60 -1.98
CA ILE A 154 9.07 1.25 -1.56
C ILE A 154 8.09 2.15 -2.28
N LYS A 155 7.00 1.55 -2.79
CA LYS A 155 5.89 2.28 -3.39
C LYS A 155 4.55 1.79 -2.84
N LEU A 156 3.74 2.73 -2.42
CA LEU A 156 2.37 2.46 -2.02
C LEU A 156 1.50 2.28 -3.26
N ALA A 157 0.68 1.24 -3.25
CA ALA A 157 -0.21 0.86 -4.34
C ALA A 157 -1.62 0.62 -3.82
N ASP A 158 -2.56 0.48 -4.74
CA ASP A 158 -3.95 0.07 -4.47
C ASP A 158 -4.68 1.03 -3.52
N PHE A 159 -4.80 2.28 -3.94
CA PHE A 159 -5.46 3.33 -3.17
C PHE A 159 -6.95 3.00 -3.01
N GLY A 160 -7.34 2.48 -1.85
CA GLY A 160 -8.69 2.00 -1.49
C GLY A 160 -9.82 3.02 -1.57
N ILE A 161 -9.66 4.03 -2.42
CA ILE A 161 -10.65 5.06 -2.76
C ILE A 161 -11.92 4.42 -3.35
N SER A 162 -11.81 3.17 -3.80
CA SER A 162 -12.83 2.47 -4.59
C SER A 162 -13.81 1.60 -3.79
N THR A 163 -13.60 1.34 -2.53
CA THR A 163 -14.49 0.47 -1.79
C THR A 163 -15.52 1.24 -0.98
N ASP A 164 -16.76 1.23 -1.48
CA ASP A 164 -17.92 1.46 -0.63
C ASP A 164 -18.05 0.23 0.28
N LEU A 165 -17.68 0.37 1.55
CA LEU A 165 -17.65 -0.72 2.54
C LEU A 165 -19.01 -1.36 2.80
N LYS A 166 -20.10 -0.83 2.22
CA LYS A 166 -21.42 -1.44 2.24
C LYS A 166 -21.51 -2.77 1.47
N THR A 167 -20.55 -3.05 0.57
CA THR A 167 -20.52 -4.30 -0.21
C THR A 167 -19.63 -5.39 0.40
N THR A 168 -18.92 -5.10 1.49
CA THR A 168 -18.03 -6.07 2.17
C THR A 168 -18.75 -7.03 3.13
N GLN A 169 -20.09 -7.07 3.16
CA GLN A 169 -20.85 -8.06 3.95
C GLN A 169 -20.68 -9.52 3.49
N SER A 170 -19.95 -9.78 2.40
CA SER A 170 -19.66 -11.15 1.95
C SER A 170 -18.18 -11.44 1.68
N ALA A 171 -17.26 -10.59 2.09
CA ALA A 171 -15.84 -10.96 2.09
C ALA A 171 -15.61 -11.94 3.25
N THR A 172 -15.48 -13.21 2.91
CA THR A 172 -14.94 -14.24 3.78
C THR A 172 -13.75 -13.66 4.55
N ILE A 173 -13.79 -13.80 5.86
CA ILE A 173 -12.86 -13.31 6.90
C ILE A 173 -11.39 -13.77 6.68
N ILE A 174 -11.08 -14.38 5.55
CA ILE A 174 -9.77 -14.95 5.21
C ILE A 174 -8.96 -13.85 4.49
N GLY A 175 -8.21 -13.07 5.27
CA GLY A 175 -7.03 -12.35 4.82
C GLY A 175 -6.96 -10.85 5.04
N THR A 176 -8.03 -10.10 5.35
CA THR A 176 -7.94 -8.63 5.37
C THR A 176 -8.44 -7.93 6.63
N PRO A 177 -9.30 -8.49 7.50
CA PRO A 177 -9.80 -7.79 8.68
C PRO A 177 -8.75 -7.41 9.72
N ILE A 178 -7.60 -8.09 9.72
CA ILE A 178 -6.57 -7.89 10.76
C ILE A 178 -5.95 -6.50 10.74
N TYR A 179 -5.89 -5.84 9.58
CA TYR A 179 -5.35 -4.47 9.43
C TYR A 179 -6.43 -3.40 9.57
N MET A 180 -7.71 -3.80 9.49
CA MET A 180 -8.83 -2.87 9.43
C MET A 180 -9.10 -2.26 10.80
N ALA A 181 -9.21 -0.93 10.85
CA ALA A 181 -9.58 -0.21 12.06
C ALA A 181 -11.03 -0.53 12.47
N PRO A 182 -11.34 -0.60 13.81
CA PRO A 182 -12.65 -1.00 14.31
C PRO A 182 -13.81 -0.13 13.82
N GLU A 183 -13.58 1.16 13.64
CA GLU A 183 -14.59 2.11 13.19
C GLU A 183 -14.99 1.92 11.73
N ILE A 184 -14.13 1.30 10.91
CA ILE A 184 -14.45 0.97 9.52
C ILE A 184 -15.62 -0.01 9.47
N GLU A 185 -15.64 -1.00 10.34
CA GLU A 185 -16.73 -1.98 10.45
C GLU A 185 -18.06 -1.32 10.83
N LYS A 186 -18.01 -0.20 11.57
CA LYS A 186 -19.18 0.59 11.97
C LYS A 186 -19.65 1.56 10.89
N GLY A 187 -18.93 1.67 9.75
CA GLY A 187 -19.27 2.59 8.65
C GLY A 187 -19.06 4.08 8.97
N LYS A 188 -18.44 4.42 10.10
CA LYS A 188 -18.13 5.78 10.53
C LYS A 188 -16.62 5.87 10.74
N TYR A 189 -15.90 6.38 9.77
CA TYR A 189 -14.44 6.45 9.84
C TYR A 189 -13.91 7.79 9.34
N ASN A 190 -12.78 8.18 9.88
CA ASN A 190 -11.97 9.32 9.46
C ASN A 190 -10.60 8.82 8.95
N ASP A 191 -9.70 9.74 8.69
CA ASP A 191 -8.35 9.45 8.19
C ASP A 191 -7.43 8.73 9.20
N LYS A 192 -7.80 8.69 10.49
CA LYS A 192 -7.03 7.98 11.52
C LYS A 192 -7.17 6.45 11.42
N CYS A 193 -8.07 5.94 10.57
CA CYS A 193 -8.12 4.51 10.29
C CYS A 193 -6.80 3.99 9.69
N ASP A 194 -6.12 4.80 8.88
CA ASP A 194 -4.82 4.44 8.30
C ASP A 194 -3.72 4.35 9.37
N LEU A 195 -3.75 5.19 10.41
CA LEU A 195 -2.82 5.09 11.55
C LEU A 195 -2.93 3.75 12.28
N TYR A 196 -4.16 3.25 12.48
CA TYR A 196 -4.38 1.94 13.08
C TYR A 196 -3.73 0.83 12.23
N SER A 197 -3.99 0.84 10.93
CA SER A 197 -3.41 -0.14 10.00
C SER A 197 -1.88 -0.11 10.01
N LEU A 198 -1.27 1.10 10.06
CA LEU A 198 0.19 1.26 10.15
C LEU A 198 0.77 0.63 11.42
N GLY A 199 0.07 0.72 12.55
CA GLY A 199 0.50 0.07 13.80
C GLY A 199 0.51 -1.44 13.72
N ILE A 200 -0.53 -2.03 13.09
CA ILE A 200 -0.58 -3.48 12.85
C ILE A 200 0.55 -3.92 11.92
N ILE A 201 0.79 -3.15 10.84
CA ILE A 201 1.90 -3.41 9.89
C ILE A 201 3.25 -3.34 10.62
N LEU A 202 3.50 -2.29 11.40
CA LEU A 202 4.75 -2.13 12.18
C LEU A 202 5.03 -3.33 13.07
N TYR A 203 4.00 -3.76 13.83
CA TYR A 203 4.13 -4.92 14.69
C TYR A 203 4.44 -6.19 13.90
N GLN A 204 3.72 -6.44 12.81
CA GLN A 204 3.90 -7.63 11.99
C GLN A 204 5.29 -7.63 11.31
N LEU A 205 5.74 -6.50 10.77
CA LEU A 205 7.08 -6.40 10.19
C LEU A 205 8.17 -6.68 11.22
N LYS A 206 7.98 -6.25 12.49
CA LYS A 206 8.96 -6.46 13.55
C LYS A 206 8.99 -7.89 14.08
N THR A 207 7.83 -8.56 14.16
CA THR A 207 7.70 -9.83 14.89
C THR A 207 7.35 -11.03 13.99
N GLY A 208 6.90 -10.80 12.76
CA GLY A 208 6.29 -11.83 11.89
C GLY A 208 4.93 -12.34 12.38
N LYS A 209 4.34 -11.72 13.41
CA LYS A 209 3.13 -12.22 14.10
C LYS A 209 1.99 -11.21 14.04
N ASN A 210 0.76 -11.70 14.28
CA ASN A 210 -0.38 -10.84 14.50
C ASN A 210 -0.35 -10.28 15.94
N ILE A 211 -0.57 -8.96 16.09
CA ILE A 211 -0.52 -8.26 17.38
C ILE A 211 -1.61 -8.72 18.36
N PHE A 212 -2.75 -9.20 17.87
CA PHE A 212 -3.90 -9.60 18.67
C PHE A 212 -4.04 -11.12 18.88
N GLY A 213 -3.07 -11.91 18.39
CA GLY A 213 -3.09 -13.36 18.50
C GLY A 213 -3.28 -14.07 17.17
N ASN A 214 -3.32 -15.42 17.20
CA ASN A 214 -3.31 -16.25 16.00
C ASN A 214 -4.68 -16.86 15.67
N THR A 215 -5.66 -16.76 16.59
CA THR A 215 -7.03 -17.22 16.36
C THR A 215 -7.99 -16.03 16.18
N LEU A 216 -9.12 -16.25 15.51
CA LEU A 216 -10.16 -15.23 15.38
C LEU A 216 -10.71 -14.78 16.73
N GLU A 217 -10.87 -15.70 17.67
CA GLU A 217 -11.34 -15.40 19.01
C GLU A 217 -10.35 -14.48 19.75
N GLU A 218 -9.06 -14.84 19.77
CA GLU A 218 -8.00 -13.99 20.35
C GLU A 218 -7.98 -12.61 19.70
N PHE A 219 -8.07 -12.56 18.37
CA PHE A 219 -8.09 -11.32 17.62
C PHE A 219 -9.20 -10.38 18.11
N TYR A 220 -10.45 -10.84 18.12
CA TYR A 220 -11.57 -9.99 18.51
C TYR A 220 -11.53 -9.60 20.00
N ILE A 221 -11.22 -10.56 20.89
CA ILE A 221 -11.15 -10.29 22.34
C ILE A 221 -10.02 -9.31 22.65
N ASN A 222 -8.81 -9.55 22.14
CA ASN A 222 -7.66 -8.72 22.45
C ASN A 222 -7.78 -7.33 21.81
N ARG A 223 -8.35 -7.23 20.62
CA ARG A 223 -8.65 -5.96 19.93
C ARG A 223 -9.61 -5.08 20.74
N ILE A 224 -10.72 -5.65 21.22
CA ILE A 224 -11.69 -4.91 22.05
C ILE A 224 -11.08 -4.49 23.39
N LYS A 225 -10.31 -5.38 24.03
CA LYS A 225 -9.62 -5.10 25.29
C LYS A 225 -8.38 -4.22 25.13
N ASN A 226 -8.02 -3.85 23.91
CA ASN A 226 -6.79 -3.13 23.55
C ASN A 226 -5.53 -3.79 24.15
N LYS A 227 -5.52 -5.14 24.19
CA LYS A 227 -4.43 -5.92 24.75
C LYS A 227 -3.33 -6.12 23.69
N LEU A 228 -2.35 -5.22 23.68
CA LEU A 228 -1.25 -5.25 22.72
C LEU A 228 -0.09 -6.11 23.25
N THR A 229 0.49 -6.91 22.35
CA THR A 229 1.74 -7.62 22.63
C THR A 229 2.92 -6.73 22.28
N LYS A 230 3.99 -6.76 23.10
CA LYS A 230 5.19 -5.96 22.88
C LYS A 230 6.09 -6.51 21.78
N THR A 231 6.77 -5.62 21.06
CA THR A 231 7.79 -5.96 20.06
C THR A 231 9.17 -6.18 20.66
N GLY A 232 9.39 -5.65 21.87
CA GLY A 232 10.68 -5.61 22.55
C GLY A 232 11.54 -4.37 22.22
N ASP A 233 11.05 -3.43 21.41
CA ASP A 233 11.66 -2.12 21.18
C ASP A 233 10.77 -1.05 21.82
N GLU A 234 11.30 -0.27 22.76
CA GLU A 234 10.51 0.67 23.56
C GLU A 234 9.88 1.79 22.74
N LEU A 235 10.61 2.36 21.78
CA LEU A 235 10.08 3.45 20.95
C LEU A 235 9.04 2.95 19.96
N LEU A 236 9.23 1.75 19.42
CA LEU A 236 8.25 1.13 18.54
C LEU A 236 6.99 0.73 19.31
N ASP A 237 7.13 0.16 20.51
CA ASP A 237 6.02 -0.21 21.39
C ASP A 237 5.21 1.02 21.81
N ASP A 238 5.89 2.14 22.11
CA ASP A 238 5.23 3.41 22.40
C ASP A 238 4.44 3.95 21.20
N LEU A 239 5.02 3.97 19.99
CA LEU A 239 4.33 4.36 18.77
C LEU A 239 3.10 3.48 18.53
N ILE A 240 3.26 2.15 18.57
CA ILE A 240 2.16 1.20 18.33
C ILE A 240 1.04 1.43 19.34
N LYS A 241 1.35 1.61 20.64
CA LYS A 241 0.38 1.87 21.70
C LYS A 241 -0.46 3.12 21.43
N ASN A 242 0.11 4.14 20.82
CA ASN A 242 -0.55 5.41 20.56
C ASN A 242 -1.39 5.43 19.25
N ILE A 243 -1.15 4.49 18.32
CA ILE A 243 -1.90 4.41 17.05
C ILE A 243 -2.84 3.20 16.97
N VAL A 244 -2.54 2.07 17.63
CA VAL A 244 -3.40 0.88 17.69
C VAL A 244 -4.35 1.02 18.89
N VAL A 245 -5.22 2.00 18.84
CA VAL A 245 -6.24 2.28 19.86
C VAL A 245 -7.61 2.02 19.25
N TYR A 246 -8.51 1.40 20.02
CA TYR A 246 -9.83 0.99 19.54
C TYR A 246 -10.68 2.19 19.09
N GLU A 247 -10.74 3.25 19.91
CA GLU A 247 -11.48 4.47 19.60
C GLU A 247 -10.58 5.47 18.82
N PRO A 248 -10.97 5.90 17.61
CA PRO A 248 -10.14 6.75 16.76
C PRO A 248 -9.84 8.13 17.36
N GLU A 249 -10.71 8.65 18.22
CA GLU A 249 -10.52 9.93 18.90
C GLU A 249 -9.34 9.91 19.87
N GLN A 250 -9.03 8.74 20.44
CA GLN A 250 -7.95 8.53 21.39
C GLN A 250 -6.60 8.26 20.71
N ARG A 251 -6.58 8.03 19.38
CA ARG A 251 -5.33 7.90 18.61
C ARG A 251 -4.67 9.25 18.47
N ILE A 252 -3.34 9.26 18.47
CA ILE A 252 -2.56 10.46 18.15
C ILE A 252 -2.96 11.03 16.78
N SER A 253 -2.66 12.30 16.57
CA SER A 253 -2.85 12.96 15.28
C SER A 253 -1.77 12.52 14.26
N TRP A 254 -2.00 12.76 12.98
CA TRP A 254 -0.99 12.56 11.94
C TRP A 254 0.28 13.37 12.18
N ASN A 255 0.16 14.58 12.73
CA ASN A 255 1.31 15.41 13.08
C ASN A 255 2.16 14.79 14.20
N GLU A 256 1.53 14.27 15.26
CA GLU A 256 2.19 13.55 16.34
C GLU A 256 2.84 12.25 15.82
N TYR A 257 2.15 11.52 14.96
CA TYR A 257 2.68 10.32 14.30
C TYR A 257 3.97 10.62 13.52
N PHE A 258 3.95 11.58 12.60
CA PHE A 258 5.13 11.92 11.78
C PHE A 258 6.29 12.49 12.60
N ASN A 259 6.00 13.05 13.77
CA ASN A 259 6.98 13.62 14.69
C ASN A 259 7.37 12.68 15.84
N HIS A 260 6.88 11.43 15.83
CA HIS A 260 7.15 10.48 16.91
C HIS A 260 8.66 10.17 17.04
N PRO A 261 9.21 10.01 18.28
CA PRO A 261 10.63 9.72 18.49
C PRO A 261 11.18 8.50 17.75
N PHE A 262 10.34 7.50 17.49
CA PHE A 262 10.70 6.34 16.67
C PHE A 262 11.27 6.72 15.30
N PHE A 263 10.74 7.79 14.68
CA PHE A 263 11.19 8.30 13.39
C PHE A 263 12.28 9.37 13.46
N LYS A 264 12.66 9.85 14.66
CA LYS A 264 13.68 10.90 14.88
C LYS A 264 15.07 10.37 15.21
N SER A 265 15.34 9.09 15.05
CA SER A 265 16.68 8.56 15.26
C SER A 265 17.63 9.09 14.19
N LYS A 266 18.92 9.35 14.54
CA LYS A 266 19.94 9.84 13.59
C LYS A 266 19.97 9.07 12.27
N LEU A 267 19.67 7.78 12.29
CA LEU A 267 19.60 6.95 11.11
C LEU A 267 18.41 7.32 10.22
N PHE A 268 17.25 7.65 10.80
CA PHE A 268 16.07 8.04 10.05
C PHE A 268 16.28 9.38 9.31
N ASP A 269 16.95 10.32 9.95
CA ASP A 269 17.29 11.61 9.34
C ASP A 269 18.28 11.44 8.17
N LEU A 270 19.31 10.62 8.32
CA LEU A 270 20.24 10.27 7.24
C LEU A 270 19.56 9.57 6.05
N LEU A 271 18.58 8.70 6.31
CA LEU A 271 17.80 8.02 5.27
C LEU A 271 16.89 8.98 4.50
N LEU A 272 16.33 10.00 5.17
CA LEU A 272 15.54 11.05 4.52
C LEU A 272 16.40 11.95 3.64
N GLU A 273 17.59 12.33 4.09
CA GLU A 273 18.53 13.17 3.33
C GLU A 273 19.02 12.47 2.06
N ASN A 274 19.35 11.18 2.13
CA ASN A 274 19.76 10.40 0.97
C ASN A 274 18.65 10.25 -0.06
N ASN A 275 17.41 9.99 0.36
CA ASN A 275 16.26 9.89 -0.55
C ASN A 275 15.94 11.21 -1.26
N ASN A 276 16.16 12.36 -0.60
CA ASN A 276 15.95 13.68 -1.20
C ASN A 276 17.07 14.03 -2.20
N ASN A 277 18.30 13.61 -1.94
CA ASN A 277 19.44 13.85 -2.83
C ASN A 277 19.34 13.01 -4.12
N ASP A 278 18.92 11.75 -4.04
CA ASP A 278 18.69 10.90 -5.21
C ASP A 278 17.55 11.42 -6.10
N SER A 279 16.50 11.99 -5.48
CA SER A 279 15.41 12.62 -6.23
C SER A 279 15.89 13.85 -7.01
N ASN A 280 16.75 14.67 -6.41
CA ASN A 280 17.31 15.86 -7.06
C ASN A 280 18.34 15.54 -8.13
N GLN A 281 19.18 14.50 -7.98
CA GLN A 281 20.14 14.10 -8.99
C GLN A 281 19.46 13.50 -10.24
N LYS A 282 18.37 12.75 -10.12
CA LYS A 282 17.61 12.25 -11.27
C LYS A 282 16.92 13.36 -12.07
N TYR A 283 16.55 14.47 -11.44
CA TYR A 283 15.98 15.63 -12.13
C TYR A 283 17.05 16.47 -12.87
N ILE A 284 18.30 16.46 -12.40
CA ILE A 284 19.40 17.19 -13.04
C ILE A 284 19.94 16.40 -14.24
N ASN A 285 19.95 15.08 -14.21
CA ASN A 285 20.45 14.22 -15.30
C ASN A 285 19.39 13.87 -16.36
N GLY A 286 18.14 14.30 -16.19
CA GLY A 286 17.04 14.08 -17.16
C GLY A 286 16.83 15.16 -18.22
N ILE A 287 17.69 16.18 -18.26
CA ILE A 287 17.73 17.19 -19.32
C ILE A 287 19.11 17.07 -19.97
N ILE A 288 19.26 16.25 -20.92
CA ILE A 288 20.11 16.23 -22.10
C ILE A 288 20.01 14.83 -22.72
N TYR A 289 19.24 14.73 -23.82
CA TYR A 289 19.55 14.15 -25.11
C TYR A 289 18.25 14.03 -25.92
N TYR A 290 18.35 14.62 -27.11
CA TYR A 290 17.41 14.75 -28.21
C TYR A 290 16.61 13.48 -28.55
#